data_446e133d0a111450a60241897c35e54e
#
_entry.id   446e133d0a111450a60241897c35e54e
#
_cell.length_a   1.000
_cell.length_b   1.000
_cell.length_c   1.000
_cell.angle_alpha   90.00
_cell.angle_beta   90.00
_cell.angle_gamma   90.00
#
_symmetry.space_group_name_H-M   'P 1'
#
loop_
_entity.id
_entity.type
_entity.pdbx_description
1 polymer ?
#
loop_
_entity_poly.entity_id
_entity_poly.type
_entity_poly.pdbx_seq_one_letter_code
_entity_poly.pdbx_strand_id
1 'polypeptide(L)'
;MNVIHSHDGAADDQMALLLLTHLHKSKQINLLAVSILPADSRAKPAIQMSNKIVEDMGIPVIFNDKETPNKFPDEWRDETIKICKLLDADHDKYYKYESFETLIEIMKTYSNITFIETGSLTTLADCLKMNDSIKQHIERIIWTGGCFDNNPGKSIKKIGDEVM
;
A
#
# COMPACT_ATOMS: atom_id res chain seq x y z
N MET A 1 -2.82 -17.67 -6.97
CA MET A 1 -1.89 -17.01 -6.06
C MET A 1 -2.67 -15.94 -5.30
N ASN A 2 -2.64 -15.98 -3.96
CA ASN A 2 -3.26 -14.97 -3.10
C ASN A 2 -2.30 -13.78 -2.98
N VAL A 3 -2.82 -12.57 -3.15
CA VAL A 3 -2.01 -11.35 -3.15
C VAL A 3 -2.62 -10.33 -2.19
N ILE A 4 -1.79 -9.68 -1.39
CA ILE A 4 -2.10 -8.45 -0.69
C ILE A 4 -1.18 -7.37 -1.27
N HIS A 5 -1.75 -6.23 -1.66
CA HIS A 5 -1.00 -5.07 -2.11
C HIS A 5 -1.00 -4.00 -1.01
N SER A 6 0.18 -3.71 -0.49
CA SER A 6 0.39 -2.61 0.45
C SER A 6 1.23 -1.52 -0.21
N HIS A 7 0.85 -0.26 -0.01
CA HIS A 7 1.45 0.86 -0.72
C HIS A 7 1.32 2.18 0.06
N ASP A 8 2.03 3.21 -0.35
CA ASP A 8 2.00 4.52 0.30
C ASP A 8 1.16 5.58 -0.44
N GLY A 9 0.52 5.19 -1.55
CA GLY A 9 -0.57 5.92 -2.18
C GLY A 9 -0.16 6.86 -3.31
N ALA A 10 1.09 6.82 -3.76
CA ALA A 10 1.58 7.60 -4.89
C ALA A 10 0.97 7.18 -6.24
N ALA A 11 1.33 7.86 -7.31
CA ALA A 11 0.79 7.61 -8.65
C ALA A 11 1.18 6.23 -9.19
N ASP A 12 2.41 5.83 -9.01
CA ASP A 12 2.97 4.54 -9.42
C ASP A 12 2.33 3.37 -8.67
N ASP A 13 2.00 3.56 -7.39
CA ASP A 13 1.22 2.61 -6.60
C ASP A 13 -0.17 2.36 -7.17
N GLN A 14 -0.85 3.44 -7.58
CA GLN A 14 -2.17 3.34 -8.20
C GLN A 14 -2.09 2.63 -9.56
N MET A 15 -1.00 2.82 -10.31
CA MET A 15 -0.74 2.09 -11.56
C MET A 15 -0.47 0.61 -11.28
N ALA A 16 0.30 0.28 -10.24
CA ALA A 16 0.51 -1.10 -9.81
C ALA A 16 -0.82 -1.75 -9.41
N LEU A 17 -1.68 -1.03 -8.67
CA LEU A 17 -3.00 -1.51 -8.28
C LEU A 17 -3.90 -1.77 -9.51
N LEU A 18 -3.89 -0.89 -10.51
CA LEU A 18 -4.61 -1.10 -11.77
C LEU A 18 -4.18 -2.40 -12.46
N LEU A 19 -2.88 -2.68 -12.51
CA LEU A 19 -2.36 -3.93 -13.06
C LEU A 19 -2.85 -5.14 -12.25
N LEU A 20 -2.75 -5.08 -10.93
CA LEU A 20 -3.19 -6.15 -10.04
C LEU A 20 -4.69 -6.42 -10.15
N THR A 21 -5.51 -5.39 -10.31
CA THR A 21 -6.96 -5.57 -10.53
C THR A 21 -7.25 -6.20 -11.89
N HIS A 22 -6.48 -5.88 -12.94
CA HIS A 22 -6.59 -6.55 -14.23
C HIS A 22 -6.24 -8.05 -14.12
N LEU A 23 -5.17 -8.38 -13.42
CA LEU A 23 -4.77 -9.78 -13.15
C LEU A 23 -5.81 -10.51 -12.29
N HIS A 24 -6.44 -9.84 -11.33
CA HIS A 24 -7.52 -10.38 -10.53
C HIS A 24 -8.76 -10.69 -11.37
N LYS A 25 -9.21 -9.74 -12.20
CA LYS A 25 -10.36 -9.92 -13.11
C LYS A 25 -10.13 -11.07 -14.10
N SER A 26 -8.91 -11.23 -14.59
CA SER A 26 -8.52 -12.34 -15.47
C SER A 26 -8.23 -13.66 -14.74
N LYS A 27 -8.46 -13.72 -13.41
CA LYS A 27 -8.27 -14.89 -12.54
C LYS A 27 -6.84 -15.44 -12.50
N GLN A 28 -5.85 -14.63 -12.83
CA GLN A 28 -4.43 -15.00 -12.72
C GLN A 28 -3.95 -14.89 -11.27
N ILE A 29 -4.51 -13.96 -10.51
CA ILE A 29 -4.29 -13.82 -9.06
C ILE A 29 -5.63 -13.69 -8.33
N ASN A 30 -5.58 -13.82 -7.01
CA ASN A 30 -6.66 -13.49 -6.10
C ASN A 30 -6.18 -12.32 -5.23
N LEU A 31 -6.54 -11.09 -5.59
CA LEU A 31 -6.23 -9.90 -4.81
C LEU A 31 -7.17 -9.86 -3.59
N LEU A 32 -6.59 -10.07 -2.41
CA LEU A 32 -7.33 -10.23 -1.15
C LEU A 32 -7.66 -8.89 -0.49
N ALA A 33 -6.72 -7.96 -0.56
CA ALA A 33 -6.83 -6.65 0.08
C ALA A 33 -5.85 -5.65 -0.52
N VAL A 34 -6.19 -4.38 -0.35
CA VAL A 34 -5.29 -3.23 -0.58
C VAL A 34 -5.06 -2.55 0.75
N SER A 35 -3.82 -2.32 1.16
CA SER A 35 -3.49 -1.61 2.38
C SER A 35 -2.74 -0.31 2.07
N ILE A 36 -3.08 0.77 2.75
CA ILE A 36 -2.51 2.09 2.51
C ILE A 36 -1.88 2.62 3.79
N LEU A 37 -0.58 2.97 3.72
CA LEU A 37 0.15 3.71 4.74
C LEU A 37 0.78 4.95 4.08
N PRO A 38 0.14 6.14 4.15
CA PRO A 38 0.57 7.30 3.36
C PRO A 38 1.94 7.83 3.79
N ALA A 39 2.94 7.72 2.94
CA ALA A 39 4.25 8.34 3.10
C ALA A 39 4.42 9.52 2.13
N ASP A 40 4.34 9.27 0.82
CA ASP A 40 4.47 10.29 -0.23
C ASP A 40 3.12 10.72 -0.82
N SER A 41 2.03 10.44 -0.13
CA SER A 41 0.67 10.81 -0.54
C SER A 41 -0.12 11.51 0.57
N ARG A 42 -1.27 12.07 0.21
CA ARG A 42 -2.30 12.48 1.16
C ARG A 42 -3.28 11.31 1.37
N ALA A 43 -3.62 11.03 2.61
CA ALA A 43 -4.44 9.88 2.98
C ALA A 43 -5.78 9.83 2.24
N LYS A 44 -6.56 10.94 2.27
CA LYS A 44 -7.89 10.96 1.64
C LYS A 44 -7.83 10.67 0.14
N PRO A 45 -7.03 11.35 -0.68
CA PRO A 45 -6.91 11.04 -2.11
C PRO A 45 -6.44 9.61 -2.38
N ALA A 46 -5.44 9.10 -1.63
CA ALA A 46 -4.95 7.74 -1.80
C ALA A 46 -6.05 6.70 -1.58
N ILE A 47 -6.82 6.84 -0.50
CA ILE A 47 -7.98 5.99 -0.18
C ILE A 47 -9.04 6.06 -1.28
N GLN A 48 -9.38 7.27 -1.72
CA GLN A 48 -10.40 7.48 -2.75
C GLN A 48 -10.00 6.86 -4.09
N MET A 49 -8.77 7.05 -4.54
CA MET A 49 -8.25 6.45 -5.77
C MET A 49 -8.27 4.93 -5.71
N SER A 50 -7.75 4.35 -4.62
CA SER A 50 -7.72 2.90 -4.45
C SER A 50 -9.13 2.29 -4.44
N ASN A 51 -10.09 2.91 -3.72
CA ASN A 51 -11.48 2.44 -3.75
C ASN A 51 -12.12 2.54 -5.12
N LYS A 52 -11.82 3.58 -5.89
CA LYS A 52 -12.33 3.69 -7.26
C LYS A 52 -11.75 2.59 -8.16
N ILE A 53 -10.48 2.27 -8.02
CA ILE A 53 -9.81 1.23 -8.81
C ILE A 53 -10.38 -0.16 -8.51
N VAL A 54 -10.70 -0.46 -7.24
CA VAL A 54 -11.27 -1.75 -6.84
C VAL A 54 -12.80 -1.74 -6.79
N GLU A 55 -13.45 -0.70 -7.32
CA GLU A 55 -14.91 -0.59 -7.34
C GLU A 55 -15.54 -1.85 -7.91
N ASP A 56 -16.58 -2.36 -7.28
CA ASP A 56 -17.34 -3.55 -7.66
C ASP A 56 -16.59 -4.91 -7.59
N MET A 57 -15.41 -4.95 -6.99
CA MET A 57 -14.64 -6.19 -6.85
C MET A 57 -14.77 -6.86 -5.47
N GLY A 58 -15.37 -6.16 -4.49
CA GLY A 58 -15.45 -6.67 -3.11
C GLY A 58 -14.09 -6.75 -2.39
N ILE A 59 -13.08 -6.07 -2.92
CA ILE A 59 -11.73 -6.02 -2.33
C ILE A 59 -11.69 -4.91 -1.29
N PRO A 60 -11.40 -5.21 -0.01
CA PRO A 60 -11.33 -4.19 1.02
C PRO A 60 -10.09 -3.30 0.84
N VAL A 61 -10.29 -2.01 1.03
CA VAL A 61 -9.23 -1.01 1.18
C VAL A 61 -9.04 -0.76 2.67
N ILE A 62 -7.84 -0.99 3.16
CA ILE A 62 -7.48 -0.92 4.57
C ILE A 62 -6.58 0.29 4.76
N PHE A 63 -6.85 1.07 5.78
CA PHE A 63 -6.05 2.24 6.08
C PHE A 63 -5.25 2.03 7.37
N ASN A 64 -3.93 2.19 7.27
CA ASN A 64 -3.05 2.26 8.42
C ASN A 64 -2.78 3.75 8.71
N ASP A 65 -3.30 4.25 9.82
CA ASP A 65 -3.23 5.66 10.24
C ASP A 65 -1.89 6.02 10.92
N LYS A 66 -0.97 5.07 11.02
CA LYS A 66 0.33 5.32 11.61
C LYS A 66 1.12 6.35 10.82
N GLU A 67 1.78 7.21 11.56
CA GLU A 67 2.73 8.13 10.97
C GLU A 67 4.02 7.41 10.58
N THR A 68 4.47 7.62 9.36
CA THR A 68 5.82 7.21 8.94
C THR A 68 6.84 8.19 9.53
N PRO A 69 7.98 7.68 10.05
CA PRO A 69 9.01 8.56 10.66
C PRO A 69 9.59 9.58 9.68
N ASN A 70 9.63 9.22 8.39
CA ASN A 70 10.15 10.06 7.32
C ASN A 70 9.02 10.30 6.31
N LYS A 71 8.51 11.52 6.28
CA LYS A 71 7.51 11.93 5.29
C LYS A 71 8.21 12.57 4.10
N PHE A 72 7.71 12.33 2.91
CA PHE A 72 8.11 13.05 1.71
C PHE A 72 7.67 14.52 1.78
N PRO A 73 8.31 15.42 0.99
CA PRO A 73 7.91 16.81 0.91
C PRO A 73 6.43 17.00 0.61
N ASP A 74 5.82 18.03 1.19
CA ASP A 74 4.37 18.26 1.03
C ASP A 74 3.98 18.50 -0.43
N GLU A 75 4.83 19.14 -1.22
CA GLU A 75 4.59 19.37 -2.64
C GLU A 75 4.41 18.06 -3.43
N TRP A 76 5.18 17.02 -3.09
CA TRP A 76 5.07 15.71 -3.71
C TRP A 76 3.78 15.03 -3.27
N ARG A 77 3.49 15.08 -1.98
CA ARG A 77 2.28 14.49 -1.41
C ARG A 77 1.00 15.14 -1.96
N ASP A 78 1.05 16.44 -2.28
CA ASP A 78 -0.08 17.17 -2.86
C ASP A 78 -0.36 16.80 -4.33
N GLU A 79 0.61 16.19 -5.03
CA GLU A 79 0.38 15.63 -6.37
C GLU A 79 -0.78 14.63 -6.38
N THR A 80 -0.94 13.84 -5.32
CA THR A 80 -2.03 12.86 -5.21
C THR A 80 -3.42 13.50 -5.22
N ILE A 81 -3.56 14.75 -4.75
CA ILE A 81 -4.82 15.51 -4.85
C ILE A 81 -5.18 15.79 -6.30
N LYS A 82 -4.18 16.17 -7.10
CA LYS A 82 -4.38 16.47 -8.54
C LYS A 82 -4.76 15.19 -9.30
N ILE A 83 -4.04 14.10 -9.04
CA ILE A 83 -4.28 12.81 -9.70
C ILE A 83 -5.66 12.26 -9.33
N CYS A 84 -6.05 12.36 -8.05
CA CYS A 84 -7.37 11.95 -7.58
C CYS A 84 -8.51 12.66 -8.35
N LYS A 85 -8.37 13.96 -8.59
CA LYS A 85 -9.31 14.73 -9.40
C LYS A 85 -9.30 14.33 -10.88
N LEU A 86 -8.11 14.13 -11.46
CA LEU A 86 -7.97 13.67 -12.85
C LEU A 86 -8.62 12.31 -13.08
N LEU A 87 -8.58 11.44 -12.08
CA LEU A 87 -9.24 10.13 -12.10
C LEU A 87 -10.73 10.20 -11.76
N ASP A 88 -11.29 11.38 -11.51
CA ASP A 88 -12.68 11.54 -11.04
C ASP A 88 -12.97 10.68 -9.79
N ALA A 89 -11.99 10.60 -8.89
CA ALA A 89 -12.03 9.79 -7.68
C ALA A 89 -12.30 10.61 -6.41
N ASP A 90 -12.34 11.94 -6.49
CA ASP A 90 -12.47 12.86 -5.36
C ASP A 90 -13.90 12.98 -4.79
N HIS A 91 -14.71 11.94 -4.97
CA HIS A 91 -16.05 11.83 -4.42
C HIS A 91 -16.04 11.14 -3.05
N ASP A 92 -16.88 11.63 -2.13
CA ASP A 92 -16.97 11.08 -0.76
C ASP A 92 -17.41 9.61 -0.72
N LYS A 93 -18.14 9.11 -1.73
CA LYS A 93 -18.48 7.70 -1.85
C LYS A 93 -17.28 6.76 -1.90
N TYR A 94 -16.12 7.26 -2.34
CA TYR A 94 -14.86 6.51 -2.36
C TYR A 94 -14.03 6.67 -1.09
N TYR A 95 -14.41 7.58 -0.18
CA TYR A 95 -13.71 7.74 1.09
C TYR A 95 -14.28 6.78 2.14
N LYS A 96 -13.96 5.51 1.97
CA LYS A 96 -14.29 4.42 2.90
C LYS A 96 -13.09 3.49 3.05
N TYR A 97 -12.93 2.91 4.20
CA TYR A 97 -11.84 1.97 4.47
C TYR A 97 -12.17 1.07 5.65
N GLU A 98 -11.52 -0.07 5.68
CA GLU A 98 -11.56 -1.02 6.78
C GLU A 98 -10.42 -0.75 7.78
N SER A 99 -10.58 -1.24 8.99
CA SER A 99 -9.58 -1.13 10.03
C SER A 99 -8.36 -2.02 9.76
N PHE A 100 -7.27 -1.71 10.43
CA PHE A 100 -6.03 -2.47 10.31
C PHE A 100 -6.16 -3.93 10.79
N GLU A 101 -7.04 -4.18 11.77
CA GLU A 101 -7.35 -5.53 12.27
C GLU A 101 -7.94 -6.42 11.17
N THR A 102 -8.70 -5.83 10.24
CA THR A 102 -9.26 -6.55 9.08
C THR A 102 -8.14 -7.18 8.23
N LEU A 103 -6.99 -6.51 8.06
CA LEU A 103 -5.84 -7.06 7.34
C LEU A 103 -5.31 -8.32 8.03
N ILE A 104 -5.20 -8.30 9.35
CA ILE A 104 -4.73 -9.45 10.14
C ILE A 104 -5.69 -10.63 9.99
N GLU A 105 -6.99 -10.39 10.04
CA GLU A 105 -7.98 -11.45 9.86
C GLU A 105 -7.94 -12.05 8.45
N ILE A 106 -7.74 -11.25 7.42
CA ILE A 106 -7.52 -11.74 6.05
C ILE A 106 -6.26 -12.60 6.01
N MET A 107 -5.15 -12.15 6.59
CA MET A 107 -3.89 -12.91 6.60
C MET A 107 -3.99 -14.22 7.39
N LYS A 108 -4.87 -14.32 8.39
CA LYS A 108 -5.16 -15.57 9.11
C LYS A 108 -6.05 -16.52 8.32
N THR A 109 -6.93 -15.99 7.49
CA THR A 109 -7.93 -16.76 6.74
C THR A 109 -7.33 -17.45 5.52
N TYR A 110 -6.36 -16.80 4.87
CA TYR A 110 -5.75 -17.30 3.65
C TYR A 110 -4.33 -17.79 3.89
N SER A 111 -3.86 -18.70 3.04
CA SER A 111 -2.48 -19.20 3.04
C SER A 111 -1.80 -18.92 1.70
N ASN A 112 -0.48 -19.13 1.64
CA ASN A 112 0.33 -18.89 0.44
C ASN A 112 0.16 -17.47 -0.10
N ILE A 113 0.22 -16.49 0.82
CA ILE A 113 0.05 -15.08 0.50
C ILE A 113 1.36 -14.53 -0.07
N THR A 114 1.29 -13.92 -1.23
CA THR A 114 2.32 -13.01 -1.73
C THR A 114 1.98 -11.59 -1.27
N PHE A 115 2.81 -11.03 -0.41
CA PHE A 115 2.67 -9.66 0.07
C PHE A 115 3.50 -8.75 -0.83
N ILE A 116 2.83 -7.89 -1.60
CA ILE A 116 3.47 -6.91 -2.48
C ILE A 116 3.45 -5.56 -1.76
N GLU A 117 4.64 -5.02 -1.50
CA GLU A 117 4.81 -3.74 -0.82
C GLU A 117 5.53 -2.76 -1.76
N THR A 118 4.85 -1.72 -2.19
CA THR A 118 5.42 -0.66 -3.02
C THR A 118 5.72 0.62 -2.21
N GLY A 119 5.43 0.57 -0.92
CA GLY A 119 5.75 1.61 0.05
C GLY A 119 6.66 1.10 1.18
N SER A 120 6.32 1.43 2.42
CA SER A 120 7.08 1.07 3.61
C SER A 120 6.65 -0.29 4.18
N LEU A 121 7.59 -1.16 4.52
CA LEU A 121 7.32 -2.42 5.22
C LEU A 121 6.70 -2.26 6.63
N THR A 122 6.41 -1.04 7.05
CA THR A 122 5.80 -0.74 8.36
C THR A 122 4.48 -1.48 8.56
N THR A 123 3.62 -1.51 7.53
CA THR A 123 2.34 -2.23 7.58
C THR A 123 2.54 -3.72 7.93
N LEU A 124 3.42 -4.40 7.20
CA LEU A 124 3.71 -5.82 7.44
C LEU A 124 4.37 -6.03 8.80
N ALA A 125 5.32 -5.16 9.18
CA ALA A 125 5.98 -5.24 10.48
C ALA A 125 5.00 -5.10 11.64
N ASP A 126 4.02 -4.23 11.51
CA ASP A 126 2.98 -4.05 12.54
C ASP A 126 2.02 -5.24 12.61
N CYS A 127 1.63 -5.79 11.45
CA CYS A 127 0.86 -7.04 11.44
C CYS A 127 1.59 -8.17 12.20
N LEU A 128 2.88 -8.34 11.95
CA LEU A 128 3.71 -9.37 12.61
C LEU A 128 3.89 -9.10 14.11
N LYS A 129 4.01 -7.84 14.53
CA LYS A 129 4.07 -7.47 15.95
C LYS A 129 2.75 -7.76 16.67
N MET A 130 1.61 -7.52 16.02
CA MET A 130 0.30 -7.78 16.60
C MET A 130 -0.04 -9.28 16.62
N ASN A 131 0.40 -10.02 15.62
CA ASN A 131 0.18 -11.45 15.52
C ASN A 131 1.30 -12.16 14.74
N ASP A 132 2.31 -12.66 15.46
CA ASP A 132 3.46 -13.36 14.84
C ASP A 132 3.05 -14.63 14.07
N SER A 133 1.90 -15.25 14.40
CA SER A 133 1.46 -16.45 13.73
C SER A 133 1.12 -16.25 12.25
N ILE A 134 0.84 -15.01 11.81
CA ILE A 134 0.54 -14.75 10.39
C ILE A 134 1.72 -15.00 9.46
N LYS A 135 2.95 -15.02 9.98
CA LYS A 135 4.16 -15.32 9.17
C LYS A 135 4.08 -16.66 8.44
N GLN A 136 3.41 -17.67 9.03
CA GLN A 136 3.21 -18.98 8.41
C GLN A 136 2.28 -18.99 7.21
N HIS A 137 1.50 -17.90 7.03
CA HIS A 137 0.57 -17.74 5.92
C HIS A 137 1.20 -16.98 4.74
N ILE A 138 2.37 -16.33 4.96
CA ILE A 138 3.09 -15.58 3.94
C ILE A 138 4.06 -16.52 3.22
N GLU A 139 3.86 -16.68 1.92
CA GLU A 139 4.77 -17.45 1.06
C GLU A 139 5.92 -16.57 0.55
N ARG A 140 5.60 -15.32 0.22
CA ARG A 140 6.55 -14.42 -0.43
C ARG A 140 6.27 -12.97 -0.07
N ILE A 141 7.36 -12.19 0.02
CA ILE A 141 7.30 -10.73 0.09
C ILE A 141 8.03 -10.19 -1.14
N ILE A 142 7.36 -9.32 -1.89
CA ILE A 142 7.93 -8.56 -3.01
C ILE A 142 7.92 -7.11 -2.56
N TRP A 143 9.07 -6.51 -2.40
CA TRP A 143 9.22 -5.16 -1.88
C TRP A 143 10.04 -4.28 -2.80
N THR A 144 9.51 -3.09 -3.11
CA THR A 144 10.23 -2.02 -3.79
C THR A 144 10.89 -1.13 -2.75
N GLY A 145 12.21 -1.26 -2.61
CA GLY A 145 12.95 -0.49 -1.62
C GLY A 145 14.30 -1.12 -1.31
N GLY A 146 15.03 -0.48 -0.41
CA GLY A 146 16.33 -0.97 0.03
C GLY A 146 17.48 -0.08 -0.41
N CYS A 147 18.62 -0.31 0.21
CA CYS A 147 19.88 0.36 -0.08
C CYS A 147 20.94 -0.69 -0.35
N PHE A 148 21.68 -0.53 -1.44
CA PHE A 148 22.76 -1.44 -1.85
C PHE A 148 24.13 -1.02 -1.35
N ASP A 149 24.22 0.03 -0.52
CA ASP A 149 25.46 0.45 0.11
C ASP A 149 25.69 -0.32 1.42
N ASN A 150 26.94 -0.71 1.68
CA ASN A 150 27.36 -1.33 2.94
C ASN A 150 27.22 -0.40 4.16
N ASN A 151 26.80 0.84 3.97
CA ASN A 151 26.54 1.82 5.01
C ASN A 151 25.16 2.47 4.86
N PRO A 152 24.06 1.72 5.14
CA PRO A 152 22.69 2.13 4.86
C PRO A 152 22.30 3.46 5.52
N GLY A 153 22.86 3.80 6.69
CA GLY A 153 22.57 5.06 7.37
C GLY A 153 23.10 6.31 6.68
N LYS A 154 24.15 6.19 5.85
CA LYS A 154 24.68 7.30 5.06
C LYS A 154 23.96 7.48 3.72
N SER A 155 23.57 6.37 3.09
CA SER A 155 22.83 6.40 1.82
C SER A 155 21.45 7.04 1.95
N ILE A 156 20.73 6.70 3.02
CA ILE A 156 19.38 7.28 3.26
C ILE A 156 19.47 8.79 3.48
N LYS A 157 20.50 9.26 4.19
CA LYS A 157 20.76 10.71 4.32
C LYS A 157 21.09 11.36 2.97
N LYS A 158 21.93 10.72 2.14
CA LYS A 158 22.29 11.25 0.84
C LYS A 158 21.10 11.38 -0.11
N ILE A 159 20.24 10.36 -0.15
CA ILE A 159 19.01 10.39 -0.97
C ILE A 159 18.09 11.52 -0.48
N GLY A 160 17.93 11.70 0.82
CA GLY A 160 17.15 12.80 1.38
C GLY A 160 17.75 14.18 1.14
N ASP A 161 19.08 14.28 1.14
CA ASP A 161 19.81 15.55 0.94
C ASP A 161 19.95 15.94 -0.55
N GLU A 162 19.87 14.97 -1.47
CA GLU A 162 19.96 15.19 -2.92
C GLU A 162 18.61 15.39 -3.59
N VAL A 163 17.53 15.03 -2.93
CA VAL A 163 16.15 15.11 -3.44
C VAL A 163 15.38 16.27 -2.79
N MET A 164 15.94 16.90 -1.78
CA MET A 164 15.48 18.15 -1.21
C MET A 164 16.38 19.29 -1.69
#